data_3be879d52bd217914e67e7ac0b9a8ded
#
_entry.id   3be879d52bd217914e67e7ac0b9a8ded
#
_cell.length_a   1.000
_cell.length_b   1.000
_cell.length_c   1.000
_cell.angle_alpha   90.00
_cell.angle_beta   90.00
_cell.angle_gamma   90.00
#
_symmetry.space_group_name_H-M   'P 1'
#
loop_
_entity.id
_entity.type
_entity.pdbx_description
1 polymer ?
#
loop_
_entity_poly.entity_id
_entity_poly.type
_entity_poly.pdbx_seq_one_letter_code
_entity_poly.pdbx_strand_id
1 'polypeptide(L)' 'MVLAEQIKEIEQRREALERCLDIDQKRIDLRNEEEKTQEPNFWDNPDKAREQLRKVAGIKAWVDDYDAIRKDAELSLIHI' A
#
# COMPACT_ATOMS: atom_id res chain seq x y z
N MET A 1 -18.14 -30.84 2.04
CA MET A 1 -19.38 -30.09 2.19
C MET A 1 -19.24 -28.70 1.57
N VAL A 2 -20.21 -28.35 0.76
CA VAL A 2 -20.21 -27.11 -0.04
C VAL A 2 -20.21 -25.86 0.84
N LEU A 3 -20.81 -25.90 2.03
CA LEU A 3 -20.93 -24.76 2.93
C LEU A 3 -19.57 -24.23 3.44
N ALA A 4 -18.64 -25.12 3.78
CA ALA A 4 -17.31 -24.73 4.27
C ALA A 4 -16.47 -24.04 3.19
N GLU A 5 -16.59 -24.50 1.95
CA GLU A 5 -15.91 -23.87 0.81
C GLU A 5 -16.49 -22.50 0.49
N GLN A 6 -17.80 -22.33 0.59
CA GLN A 6 -18.46 -21.05 0.38
C GLN A 6 -18.06 -20.02 1.44
N ILE A 7 -17.96 -20.42 2.70
CA ILE A 7 -17.51 -19.56 3.79
C ILE A 7 -16.06 -19.12 3.54
N LYS A 8 -15.19 -20.04 3.12
CA LYS A 8 -13.80 -19.77 2.81
C LYS A 8 -13.65 -18.76 1.66
N GLU A 9 -14.46 -18.90 0.60
CA GLU A 9 -14.49 -17.94 -0.51
C GLU A 9 -14.92 -16.55 -0.06
N ILE A 10 -15.95 -16.45 0.78
CA ILE A 10 -16.42 -15.17 1.32
C ILE A 10 -15.34 -14.51 2.16
N GLU A 11 -14.64 -15.26 3.01
CA GLU A 11 -13.53 -14.75 3.82
C GLU A 11 -12.38 -14.25 2.94
N GLN A 12 -12.02 -14.99 1.89
CA GLN A 12 -10.98 -14.58 0.96
C GLN A 12 -11.33 -13.28 0.21
N ARG A 13 -12.58 -13.13 -0.20
CA ARG A 13 -13.06 -11.89 -0.84
C ARG A 13 -13.04 -10.72 0.13
N ARG A 14 -13.43 -10.95 1.37
CA ARG A 14 -13.40 -9.94 2.42
C ARG A 14 -11.98 -9.47 2.69
N GLU A 15 -11.03 -10.39 2.82
CA GLU A 15 -9.62 -10.08 3.00
C GLU A 15 -9.06 -9.28 1.82
N ALA A 16 -9.43 -9.65 0.59
CA ALA A 16 -9.02 -8.93 -0.60
C ALA A 16 -9.54 -7.48 -0.59
N LEU A 17 -10.80 -7.27 -0.21
CA LEU A 17 -11.39 -5.94 -0.09
C LEU A 17 -10.72 -5.12 1.00
N GLU A 18 -10.43 -5.71 2.15
CA GLU A 18 -9.72 -5.04 3.24
C GLU A 18 -8.32 -4.59 2.79
N ARG A 19 -7.60 -5.44 2.06
CA ARG A 19 -6.29 -5.09 1.49
C ARG A 19 -6.39 -3.96 0.48
N CYS A 20 -7.41 -3.95 -0.36
CA CYS A 20 -7.65 -2.87 -1.33
C CYS A 20 -7.91 -1.54 -0.61
N LEU A 21 -8.71 -1.56 0.44
CA LEU A 21 -8.99 -0.37 1.25
C LEU A 21 -7.73 0.12 1.97
N ASP A 22 -6.91 -0.78 2.50
CA ASP A 22 -5.64 -0.45 3.14
C ASP A 22 -4.66 0.18 2.15
N ILE A 23 -4.57 -0.36 0.93
CA ILE A 23 -3.67 0.20 -0.08
C ILE A 23 -4.10 1.59 -0.53
N ASP A 24 -5.39 1.83 -0.68
CA ASP A 24 -5.91 3.15 -1.02
C ASP A 24 -5.59 4.16 0.09
N GLN A 25 -5.76 3.77 1.34
CA GLN A 25 -5.39 4.59 2.48
C GLN A 25 -3.89 4.87 2.52
N LYS A 26 -3.07 3.86 2.24
CA LYS A 26 -1.60 4.01 2.18
C LYS A 26 -1.16 4.96 1.08
N ARG A 27 -1.82 4.95 -0.06
CA ARG A 27 -1.54 5.89 -1.15
C ARG A 27 -1.86 7.33 -0.76
N ILE A 28 -2.96 7.53 -0.06
CA ILE A 28 -3.34 8.85 0.47
C ILE A 28 -2.31 9.30 1.51
N ASP A 29 -1.94 8.42 2.43
CA ASP A 29 -0.93 8.70 3.45
C ASP A 29 0.41 9.04 2.81
N LEU A 30 0.82 8.29 1.78
CA LEU A 30 2.05 8.56 1.04
C LEU A 30 2.04 9.96 0.44
N ARG A 31 0.97 10.34 -0.22
CA ARG A 31 0.82 11.67 -0.81
C ARG A 31 0.92 12.76 0.25
N ASN A 32 0.19 12.60 1.36
CA ASN A 32 0.20 13.57 2.45
C ASN A 32 1.59 13.72 3.07
N GLU A 33 2.30 12.61 3.27
CA GLU A 33 3.65 12.62 3.83
C GLU A 33 4.69 13.19 2.85
N GLU A 34 4.53 12.93 1.55
CA GLU A 34 5.38 13.53 0.50
C GLU A 34 5.19 15.06 0.42
N GLU A 35 3.96 15.56 0.56
CA GLU A 35 3.68 16.98 0.58
C GLU A 35 4.43 17.69 1.72
N LYS A 36 4.57 17.07 2.87
CA LYS A 36 5.33 17.61 3.99
C LYS A 36 6.82 17.81 3.65
N THR A 37 7.37 16.98 2.77
CA THR A 37 8.78 17.12 2.34
C THR A 37 9.01 18.31 1.44
N GLN A 38 7.96 18.90 0.88
CA GLN A 38 8.02 20.04 -0.03
C GLN A 38 7.84 21.40 0.69
N GLU A 39 7.60 21.38 2.00
CA GLU A 39 7.49 22.59 2.79
C GLU A 39 8.83 23.35 2.81
N PRO A 40 8.81 24.71 2.74
CA PRO A 40 10.04 25.48 2.71
C PRO A 40 10.94 25.28 3.92
N ASN A 41 10.35 25.00 5.09
CA ASN A 41 11.06 24.81 6.35
C ASN A 41 11.44 23.36 6.63
N PHE A 42 11.20 22.46 5.69
CA PHE A 42 11.43 21.02 5.87
C PHE A 42 12.88 20.71 6.26
N TRP A 43 13.84 21.40 5.64
CA TRP A 43 15.27 21.17 5.85
C TRP A 43 15.86 21.94 7.04
N ASP A 44 15.07 22.78 7.72
CA ASP A 44 15.52 23.54 8.88
C ASP A 44 15.93 22.64 10.06
N ASN A 45 15.29 21.47 10.17
CA ASN A 45 15.65 20.46 11.16
C ASN A 45 16.02 19.15 10.44
N PRO A 46 17.34 18.87 10.26
CA PRO A 46 17.80 17.68 9.53
C PRO A 46 17.34 16.35 10.15
N ASP A 47 17.21 16.26 11.47
CA ASP A 47 16.79 15.05 12.15
C ASP A 47 15.33 14.72 11.85
N LYS A 48 14.46 15.70 11.93
CA LYS A 48 13.04 15.55 11.57
C LYS A 48 12.87 15.27 10.08
N ALA A 49 13.64 15.92 9.24
CA ALA A 49 13.65 15.67 7.80
C ALA A 49 14.01 14.22 7.49
N ARG A 50 14.99 13.68 8.17
CA ARG A 50 15.44 12.30 8.02
C ARG A 50 14.37 11.30 8.45
N GLU A 51 13.71 11.55 9.57
CA GLU A 51 12.58 10.72 10.05
C GLU A 51 11.43 10.74 9.04
N GLN A 52 11.10 11.91 8.53
CA GLN A 52 10.02 12.06 7.54
C GLN A 52 10.34 11.31 6.26
N LEU A 53 11.56 11.39 5.75
CA LEU A 53 12.00 10.66 4.56
C LEU A 53 11.96 9.14 4.77
N ARG A 54 12.32 8.65 5.95
CA ARG A 54 12.21 7.23 6.29
C ARG A 54 10.76 6.77 6.29
N LYS A 55 9.87 7.58 6.84
CA LYS A 55 8.44 7.28 6.88
C LYS A 55 7.86 7.19 5.46
N VAL A 56 8.18 8.15 4.60
CA VAL A 56 7.79 8.15 3.20
C VAL A 56 8.34 6.91 2.48
N ALA A 57 9.61 6.60 2.66
CA ALA A 57 10.25 5.44 2.04
C ALA A 57 9.59 4.13 2.48
N GLY A 58 9.23 3.99 3.75
CA GLY A 58 8.54 2.81 4.28
C GLY A 58 7.15 2.62 3.66
N ILE A 59 6.37 3.69 3.59
CA ILE A 59 5.03 3.65 2.98
C ILE A 59 5.14 3.34 1.48
N LYS A 60 6.07 3.98 0.80
CA LYS A 60 6.30 3.78 -0.64
C LYS A 60 6.70 2.34 -0.95
N ALA A 61 7.61 1.77 -0.18
CA ALA A 61 8.04 0.38 -0.34
C ALA A 61 6.86 -0.58 -0.20
N TRP A 62 5.99 -0.35 0.77
CA TRP A 62 4.80 -1.17 1.00
C TRP A 62 3.83 -1.09 -0.17
N VAL A 63 3.57 0.10 -0.70
CA VAL A 63 2.70 0.33 -1.86
C VAL A 63 3.31 -0.30 -3.12
N ASP A 64 4.60 -0.13 -3.34
CA ASP A 64 5.31 -0.68 -4.50
C ASP A 64 5.30 -2.21 -4.48
N ASP A 65 5.50 -2.83 -3.32
CA ASP A 65 5.43 -4.29 -3.15
C ASP A 65 4.03 -4.82 -3.47
N TYR A 66 3.00 -4.15 -3.00
CA TYR A 66 1.62 -4.52 -3.31
C TYR A 66 1.33 -4.40 -4.79
N ASP A 67 1.73 -3.30 -5.42
CA ASP A 67 1.54 -3.09 -6.85
C ASP A 67 2.29 -4.13 -7.69
N ALA A 68 3.48 -4.53 -7.28
CA ALA A 68 4.26 -5.57 -7.95
C ALA A 68 3.56 -6.93 -7.88
N ILE A 69 3.05 -7.31 -6.71
CA ILE A 69 2.31 -8.58 -6.52
C ILE A 69 1.04 -8.58 -7.36
N ARG A 70 0.29 -7.49 -7.37
CA ARG A 70 -0.92 -7.34 -8.17
C ARG A 70 -0.62 -7.44 -9.67
N LYS A 71 0.44 -6.82 -10.12
CA LYS A 71 0.87 -6.84 -11.52
C LYS A 71 1.25 -8.25 -11.97
N ASP A 72 1.97 -8.99 -11.14
CA ASP A 72 2.32 -10.39 -11.40
C ASP A 72 1.07 -11.27 -11.50
N ALA A 73 0.10 -11.07 -10.63
CA ALA A 73 -1.18 -11.78 -10.67
C ALA A 73 -1.97 -11.49 -11.96
N GLU A 74 -2.02 -10.23 -12.39
CA GLU A 74 -2.66 -9.83 -13.64
C GLU A 74 -1.96 -10.43 -14.86
N LEU A 75 -0.63 -10.46 -14.89
CA LEU A 75 0.16 -11.07 -15.94
C LEU A 75 -0.07 -12.59 -16.03
N SER A 76 -0.18 -13.27 -14.89
CA SER A 76 -0.52 -14.69 -14.84
C SER A 76 -1.89 -14.98 -15.47
N LEU A 77 -2.86 -14.13 -15.23
CA LEU A 77 -4.20 -14.27 -15.82
C LEU A 77 -4.20 -14.04 -17.34
N ILE A 78 -3.40 -13.14 -17.83
CA ILE A 78 -3.31 -12.81 -19.26
C ILE A 78 -2.61 -13.94 -20.05
N HIS A 79 -1.69 -14.66 -19.44
CA HIS A 79 -0.96 -15.75 -20.08
C HIS A 79 -1.72 -17.08 -20.15
N ILE A 80 -2.90 -17.13 -19.59
CA ILE A 80 -3.79 -18.28 -19.69
C ILE A 80 -4.75 -18.11 -20.86
#